data_008cb5ae0ec8c03de09fa078309510e4
#
_entry.id   008cb5ae0ec8c03de09fa078309510e4
#
_cell.length_a   1.000
_cell.length_b   1.000
_cell.length_c   1.000
_cell.angle_alpha   90.00
_cell.angle_beta   90.00
_cell.angle_gamma   90.00
#
_symmetry.space_group_name_H-M   'P 1'
#
loop_
_entity.id
_entity.type
_entity.pdbx_description
1 polymer ?
#
loop_
_entity_poly.entity_id
_entity_poly.type
_entity_poly.pdbx_seq_one_letter_code
_entity_poly.pdbx_strand_id
1 'polypeptide(L)'
;MMIEPYYEGMEQQKKYPIRNTETVELAWGGKLVFNTCIVGGAIDARFMPAILKGIMEKMEEGPLTGSYARDIVVNVFDGKMHPVDSNEMAFKLAGRNAFKEAFKNAGPKILEPIYDIEITVPSELMGGVMTDLQSRRAVVMGMDSEGMNTIIKAKIPLAETYRYSTALSSITSGRAVFAMQFSEYEAVPSDVQSKLLKAYEEQTKDEE
;
A
#
# COMPACT_ATOMS: atom_id res chain seq x y z
N MET A 1 -19.81 -15.37 -5.67
CA MET A 1 -19.13 -15.16 -4.40
C MET A 1 -19.20 -13.67 -4.08
N MET A 2 -19.52 -13.30 -2.86
CA MET A 2 -19.59 -11.91 -2.43
C MET A 2 -18.47 -11.63 -1.42
N ILE A 3 -17.70 -10.57 -1.68
CA ILE A 3 -16.66 -10.05 -0.82
C ILE A 3 -16.99 -8.55 -0.62
N GLU A 4 -17.14 -8.14 0.63
CA GLU A 4 -17.35 -6.73 0.96
C GLU A 4 -16.07 -6.10 1.51
N PRO A 5 -15.78 -4.83 1.20
CA PRO A 5 -14.68 -4.11 1.79
C PRO A 5 -14.91 -3.91 3.29
N TYR A 6 -13.86 -4.10 4.08
CA TYR A 6 -13.88 -3.84 5.51
C TYR A 6 -13.29 -2.45 5.79
N TYR A 7 -14.05 -1.63 6.50
CA TYR A 7 -13.55 -0.39 7.09
C TYR A 7 -13.55 -0.53 8.60
N GLU A 8 -12.47 -0.16 9.25
CA GLU A 8 -12.34 -0.16 10.70
C GLU A 8 -13.45 0.71 11.32
N GLY A 9 -14.30 0.12 12.17
CA GLY A 9 -15.45 0.80 12.80
C GLY A 9 -16.83 0.51 12.22
N MET A 10 -16.98 -0.32 11.17
CA MET A 10 -18.29 -0.69 10.66
C MET A 10 -19.00 -1.76 11.49
N GLU A 11 -20.28 -1.51 11.83
CA GLU A 11 -21.17 -2.46 12.56
C GLU A 11 -21.54 -3.75 11.77
N GLN A 12 -21.00 -3.94 10.57
CA GLN A 12 -21.31 -5.08 9.69
C GLN A 12 -20.89 -6.45 10.23
N GLN A 13 -19.97 -6.51 11.19
CA GLN A 13 -19.58 -7.78 11.85
C GLN A 13 -20.75 -8.53 12.50
N LYS A 14 -21.86 -7.85 12.82
CA LYS A 14 -23.04 -8.50 13.39
C LYS A 14 -23.85 -9.29 12.35
N LYS A 15 -23.79 -8.91 11.07
CA LYS A 15 -24.59 -9.56 10.01
C LYS A 15 -23.98 -10.87 9.53
N TYR A 16 -22.66 -10.97 9.51
CA TYR A 16 -21.92 -12.14 9.03
C TYR A 16 -20.89 -12.59 10.08
N PRO A 17 -21.25 -13.51 10.99
CA PRO A 17 -20.35 -13.97 12.02
C PRO A 17 -19.13 -14.66 11.45
N ILE A 18 -17.93 -14.21 11.83
CA ILE A 18 -16.67 -14.82 11.44
C ILE A 18 -16.59 -16.23 12.06
N ARG A 19 -16.38 -17.24 11.24
CA ARG A 19 -16.25 -18.65 11.63
C ARG A 19 -14.81 -19.10 11.70
N ASN A 20 -13.97 -18.57 10.82
CA ASN A 20 -12.54 -18.84 10.79
C ASN A 20 -11.80 -17.63 10.28
N THR A 21 -10.62 -17.40 10.84
CA THR A 21 -9.68 -16.33 10.42
C THR A 21 -8.33 -16.94 10.13
N GLU A 22 -7.80 -16.64 8.97
CA GLU A 22 -6.44 -16.99 8.58
C GLU A 22 -5.67 -15.70 8.27
N THR A 23 -4.50 -15.53 8.89
CA THR A 23 -3.61 -14.40 8.61
C THR A 23 -2.41 -14.89 7.84
N VAL A 24 -2.19 -14.32 6.67
CA VAL A 24 -1.09 -14.66 5.76
C VAL A 24 -0.12 -13.48 5.70
N GLU A 25 1.13 -13.74 6.04
CA GLU A 25 2.23 -12.80 5.79
C GLU A 25 2.57 -12.83 4.28
N LEU A 26 2.57 -11.67 3.65
CA LEU A 26 2.80 -11.57 2.21
C LEU A 26 4.29 -11.52 1.89
N ALA A 27 4.72 -12.18 0.82
CA ALA A 27 6.14 -12.21 0.40
C ALA A 27 6.72 -10.82 0.09
N TRP A 28 5.85 -9.88 -0.33
CA TRP A 28 6.20 -8.48 -0.60
C TRP A 28 5.97 -7.53 0.59
N GLY A 29 5.76 -8.11 1.77
CA GLY A 29 5.51 -7.37 3.02
C GLY A 29 4.03 -7.02 3.23
N GLY A 30 3.66 -6.88 4.51
CA GLY A 30 2.29 -6.66 4.94
C GLY A 30 1.51 -7.97 5.10
N LYS A 31 0.22 -7.85 5.37
CA LYS A 31 -0.64 -8.98 5.75
C LYS A 31 -1.91 -9.04 4.92
N LEU A 32 -2.43 -10.25 4.74
CA LEU A 32 -3.80 -10.51 4.33
C LEU A 32 -4.52 -11.23 5.48
N VAL A 33 -5.60 -10.65 5.96
CA VAL A 33 -6.51 -11.32 6.89
C VAL A 33 -7.69 -11.86 6.11
N PHE A 34 -7.82 -13.19 6.06
CA PHE A 34 -8.86 -13.90 5.34
C PHE A 34 -9.87 -14.47 6.31
N ASN A 35 -11.09 -13.94 6.31
CA ASN A 35 -12.18 -14.36 7.16
C ASN A 35 -13.20 -15.17 6.39
N THR A 36 -13.58 -16.33 6.93
CA THR A 36 -14.68 -17.14 6.43
C THR A 36 -15.92 -16.86 7.27
N CYS A 37 -16.96 -16.33 6.62
CA CYS A 37 -18.24 -15.97 7.24
C CYS A 37 -19.41 -16.77 6.64
N ILE A 38 -19.14 -17.88 5.94
CA ILE A 38 -20.13 -18.68 5.23
C ILE A 38 -21.11 -19.32 6.21
N VAL A 39 -22.40 -19.20 5.91
CA VAL A 39 -23.52 -19.78 6.67
C VAL A 39 -24.27 -20.76 5.77
N GLY A 40 -24.79 -21.85 6.37
CA GLY A 40 -25.65 -22.80 5.66
C GLY A 40 -24.98 -23.69 4.61
N GLY A 41 -23.64 -23.75 4.58
CA GLY A 41 -22.91 -24.60 3.63
C GLY A 41 -22.96 -24.11 2.17
N ALA A 42 -23.17 -22.81 1.95
CA ALA A 42 -23.21 -22.21 0.62
C ALA A 42 -21.94 -22.47 -0.21
N ILE A 43 -20.79 -22.56 0.47
CA ILE A 43 -19.50 -22.99 -0.09
C ILE A 43 -18.93 -24.06 0.84
N ASP A 44 -18.49 -25.19 0.28
CA ASP A 44 -17.77 -26.23 1.03
C ASP A 44 -16.41 -25.70 1.48
N ALA A 45 -16.05 -25.97 2.75
CA ALA A 45 -14.80 -25.49 3.35
C ALA A 45 -13.54 -25.93 2.58
N ARG A 46 -13.59 -27.07 1.88
CA ARG A 46 -12.49 -27.56 1.04
C ARG A 46 -12.06 -26.59 -0.07
N PHE A 47 -12.96 -25.68 -0.50
CA PHE A 47 -12.66 -24.69 -1.54
C PHE A 47 -12.06 -23.38 -1.01
N MET A 48 -12.05 -23.17 0.32
CA MET A 48 -11.48 -21.93 0.90
C MET A 48 -10.02 -21.72 0.55
N PRO A 49 -9.14 -22.73 0.57
CA PRO A 49 -7.74 -22.56 0.15
C PRO A 49 -7.59 -22.11 -1.31
N ALA A 50 -8.46 -22.63 -2.21
CA ALA A 50 -8.44 -22.24 -3.62
C ALA A 50 -8.89 -20.78 -3.80
N ILE A 51 -9.91 -20.33 -3.07
CA ILE A 51 -10.38 -18.94 -3.04
C ILE A 51 -9.26 -18.04 -2.55
N LEU A 52 -8.65 -18.35 -1.42
CA LEU A 52 -7.53 -17.60 -0.84
C LEU A 52 -6.38 -17.47 -1.84
N LYS A 53 -5.99 -18.58 -2.49
CA LYS A 53 -4.95 -18.57 -3.53
C LYS A 53 -5.28 -17.63 -4.69
N GLY A 54 -6.52 -17.63 -5.17
CA GLY A 54 -6.97 -16.74 -6.24
C GLY A 54 -6.92 -15.26 -5.85
N ILE A 55 -7.25 -14.95 -4.60
CA ILE A 55 -7.15 -13.59 -4.03
C ILE A 55 -5.69 -13.16 -3.96
N MET A 56 -4.80 -14.01 -3.42
CA MET A 56 -3.37 -13.70 -3.29
C MET A 56 -2.71 -13.45 -4.65
N GLU A 57 -3.00 -14.28 -5.66
CA GLU A 57 -2.50 -14.06 -7.02
C GLU A 57 -2.96 -12.71 -7.60
N LYS A 58 -4.21 -12.29 -7.31
CA LYS A 58 -4.69 -10.98 -7.76
C LYS A 58 -4.07 -9.82 -6.98
N MET A 59 -3.76 -10.00 -5.71
CA MET A 59 -3.02 -9.03 -4.92
C MET A 59 -1.60 -8.83 -5.44
N GLU A 60 -0.94 -9.92 -5.84
CA GLU A 60 0.41 -9.91 -6.42
C GLU A 60 0.45 -9.24 -7.79
N GLU A 61 -0.56 -9.45 -8.63
CA GLU A 61 -0.68 -8.77 -9.93
C GLU A 61 -0.90 -7.26 -9.82
N GLY A 62 -1.32 -6.77 -8.67
CA GLY A 62 -1.60 -5.35 -8.47
C GLY A 62 -2.91 -4.89 -9.11
N PRO A 63 -4.04 -5.06 -8.41
CA PRO A 63 -5.38 -4.87 -8.98
C PRO A 63 -5.72 -3.42 -9.33
N LEU A 64 -4.90 -2.44 -8.92
CA LEU A 64 -5.16 -1.01 -9.15
C LEU A 64 -4.18 -0.39 -10.16
N THR A 65 -2.88 -0.53 -9.93
CA THR A 65 -1.82 0.13 -10.71
C THR A 65 -0.66 -0.81 -11.02
N GLY A 66 -0.87 -2.12 -11.04
CA GLY A 66 0.21 -3.10 -11.17
C GLY A 66 1.12 -3.20 -9.92
N SER A 67 0.84 -2.42 -8.88
CA SER A 67 1.58 -2.47 -7.62
C SER A 67 0.93 -3.45 -6.65
N TYR A 68 1.74 -4.20 -5.91
CA TYR A 68 1.27 -5.20 -4.94
C TYR A 68 0.26 -4.61 -3.94
N ALA A 69 -0.87 -5.32 -3.76
CA ALA A 69 -1.82 -4.97 -2.70
C ALA A 69 -1.39 -5.60 -1.37
N ARG A 70 -1.57 -4.89 -0.25
CA ARG A 70 -1.17 -5.34 1.10
C ARG A 70 -2.07 -4.77 2.18
N ASP A 71 -1.97 -5.35 3.37
CA ASP A 71 -2.68 -4.91 4.59
C ASP A 71 -4.21 -4.85 4.38
N ILE A 72 -4.77 -5.97 3.92
CA ILE A 72 -6.16 -6.10 3.52
C ILE A 72 -6.86 -7.14 4.39
N VAL A 73 -8.10 -6.85 4.74
CA VAL A 73 -9.03 -7.80 5.37
C VAL A 73 -10.08 -8.20 4.34
N VAL A 74 -10.22 -9.51 4.10
CA VAL A 74 -11.21 -10.08 3.18
C VAL A 74 -12.20 -10.92 3.96
N ASN A 75 -13.49 -10.63 3.82
CA ASN A 75 -14.58 -11.43 4.38
C ASN A 75 -15.31 -12.15 3.27
N VAL A 76 -15.25 -13.48 3.25
CA VAL A 76 -16.03 -14.33 2.33
C VAL A 76 -17.30 -14.77 3.05
N PHE A 77 -18.45 -14.22 2.68
CA PHE A 77 -19.69 -14.38 3.42
C PHE A 77 -20.80 -15.12 2.66
N ASP A 78 -20.70 -15.22 1.33
CA ASP A 78 -21.67 -15.94 0.52
C ASP A 78 -21.07 -16.49 -0.77
N GLY A 79 -21.77 -17.44 -1.39
CA GLY A 79 -21.42 -18.04 -2.66
C GLY A 79 -22.40 -19.12 -3.05
N LYS A 80 -22.16 -19.76 -4.18
CA LYS A 80 -22.99 -20.85 -4.70
C LYS A 80 -22.14 -21.95 -5.29
N MET A 81 -22.46 -23.20 -4.94
CA MET A 81 -21.89 -24.40 -5.57
C MET A 81 -22.81 -24.92 -6.66
N HIS A 82 -22.21 -25.47 -7.70
CA HIS A 82 -22.93 -26.25 -8.72
C HIS A 82 -22.50 -27.72 -8.63
N PRO A 83 -23.43 -28.70 -8.70
CA PRO A 83 -23.10 -30.11 -8.47
C PRO A 83 -22.00 -30.67 -9.39
N VAL A 84 -21.90 -30.16 -10.62
CA VAL A 84 -20.95 -30.66 -11.64
C VAL A 84 -19.74 -29.79 -11.83
N ASP A 85 -19.91 -28.45 -11.76
CA ASP A 85 -18.86 -27.47 -12.17
C ASP A 85 -18.05 -26.93 -11.01
N SER A 86 -18.37 -27.27 -9.76
CA SER A 86 -17.64 -26.82 -8.58
C SER A 86 -16.35 -27.62 -8.40
N ASN A 87 -15.24 -26.99 -8.70
CA ASN A 87 -13.89 -27.53 -8.51
C ASN A 87 -12.96 -26.42 -8.00
N GLU A 88 -11.75 -26.79 -7.60
CA GLU A 88 -10.77 -25.85 -7.05
C GLU A 88 -10.42 -24.70 -8.03
N MET A 89 -10.28 -25.00 -9.32
CA MET A 89 -9.95 -24.00 -10.32
C MET A 89 -11.08 -22.98 -10.49
N ALA A 90 -12.34 -23.45 -10.52
CA ALA A 90 -13.49 -22.56 -10.61
C ALA A 90 -13.59 -21.63 -9.40
N PHE A 91 -13.36 -22.15 -8.18
CA PHE A 91 -13.35 -21.33 -6.97
C PHE A 91 -12.15 -20.39 -6.86
N LYS A 92 -11.00 -20.80 -7.36
CA LYS A 92 -9.82 -19.93 -7.49
C LYS A 92 -10.12 -18.72 -8.39
N LEU A 93 -10.68 -18.96 -9.59
CA LEU A 93 -11.06 -17.89 -10.51
C LEU A 93 -12.19 -17.01 -9.96
N ALA A 94 -13.18 -17.62 -9.30
CA ALA A 94 -14.26 -16.88 -8.66
C ALA A 94 -13.73 -15.97 -7.55
N GLY A 95 -12.77 -16.45 -6.73
CA GLY A 95 -12.08 -15.67 -5.69
C GLY A 95 -11.33 -14.48 -6.25
N ARG A 96 -10.55 -14.73 -7.28
CA ARG A 96 -9.80 -13.71 -8.01
C ARG A 96 -10.71 -12.60 -8.57
N ASN A 97 -11.78 -12.96 -9.24
CA ASN A 97 -12.69 -12.01 -9.88
C ASN A 97 -13.50 -11.20 -8.86
N ALA A 98 -14.03 -11.87 -7.83
CA ALA A 98 -14.77 -11.23 -6.76
C ALA A 98 -13.87 -10.24 -5.98
N PHE A 99 -12.62 -10.62 -5.72
CA PHE A 99 -11.65 -9.73 -5.08
C PHE A 99 -11.36 -8.49 -5.94
N LYS A 100 -11.13 -8.66 -7.26
CA LYS A 100 -10.89 -7.54 -8.18
C LYS A 100 -12.01 -6.50 -8.13
N GLU A 101 -13.26 -6.95 -8.10
CA GLU A 101 -14.44 -6.07 -8.06
C GLU A 101 -14.59 -5.41 -6.69
N ALA A 102 -14.50 -6.19 -5.61
CA ALA A 102 -14.58 -5.68 -4.25
C ALA A 102 -13.47 -4.66 -3.94
N PHE A 103 -12.25 -4.93 -4.40
CA PHE A 103 -11.10 -4.05 -4.19
C PHE A 103 -11.31 -2.66 -4.80
N LYS A 104 -11.86 -2.59 -6.03
CA LYS A 104 -12.19 -1.30 -6.66
C LYS A 104 -13.19 -0.49 -5.85
N ASN A 105 -14.20 -1.18 -5.29
CA ASN A 105 -15.28 -0.55 -4.53
C ASN A 105 -14.86 -0.19 -3.10
N ALA A 106 -13.77 -0.77 -2.60
CA ALA A 106 -13.24 -0.52 -1.27
C ALA A 106 -12.55 0.85 -1.11
N GLY A 107 -12.38 1.62 -2.19
CA GLY A 107 -11.65 2.88 -2.14
C GLY A 107 -10.17 2.72 -1.81
N PRO A 108 -9.42 1.89 -2.59
CA PRO A 108 -8.03 1.58 -2.30
C PRO A 108 -7.16 2.83 -2.30
N LYS A 109 -6.12 2.82 -1.45
CA LYS A 109 -5.12 3.87 -1.36
C LYS A 109 -3.79 3.38 -1.93
N ILE A 110 -3.15 4.22 -2.74
CA ILE A 110 -1.77 4.00 -3.15
C ILE A 110 -0.88 4.39 -1.97
N LEU A 111 0.09 3.53 -1.65
CA LEU A 111 1.07 3.78 -0.61
C LEU A 111 2.40 4.15 -1.26
N GLU A 112 3.10 5.10 -0.65
CA GLU A 112 4.47 5.46 -1.00
C GLU A 112 5.41 5.17 0.17
N PRO A 113 6.66 4.72 -0.08
CA PRO A 113 7.64 4.51 0.96
C PRO A 113 8.15 5.85 1.47
N ILE A 114 8.12 6.02 2.78
CA ILE A 114 8.65 7.17 3.51
C ILE A 114 9.99 6.80 4.12
N TYR A 115 10.95 7.68 4.00
CA TYR A 115 12.29 7.54 4.56
C TYR A 115 12.53 8.58 5.64
N ASP A 116 13.12 8.15 6.75
CA ASP A 116 13.76 9.04 7.69
C ASP A 116 15.07 9.54 7.08
N ILE A 117 15.23 10.83 6.97
CA ILE A 117 16.43 11.47 6.47
C ILE A 117 17.06 12.32 7.56
N GLU A 118 18.36 12.17 7.74
CA GLU A 118 19.18 13.01 8.63
C GLU A 118 20.21 13.76 7.81
N ILE A 119 20.22 15.08 7.90
CA ILE A 119 21.07 15.97 7.12
C ILE A 119 21.93 16.79 8.06
N THR A 120 23.25 16.66 7.95
CA THR A 120 24.21 17.50 8.64
C THR A 120 24.67 18.61 7.71
N VAL A 121 24.41 19.85 8.07
CA VAL A 121 24.70 21.05 7.26
C VAL A 121 25.27 22.19 8.11
N PRO A 122 26.20 23.01 7.59
CA PRO A 122 26.61 24.24 8.28
C PRO A 122 25.41 25.13 8.59
N SER A 123 25.32 25.64 9.82
CA SER A 123 24.15 26.38 10.31
C SER A 123 23.79 27.59 9.44
N GLU A 124 24.77 28.20 8.81
CA GLU A 124 24.59 29.34 7.87
C GLU A 124 23.81 28.95 6.59
N LEU A 125 23.83 27.66 6.19
CA LEU A 125 23.18 27.14 4.97
C LEU A 125 21.87 26.40 5.25
N MET A 126 21.49 26.24 6.51
CA MET A 126 20.29 25.53 6.95
C MET A 126 19.04 26.04 6.24
N GLY A 127 18.88 27.37 6.08
CA GLY A 127 17.69 27.97 5.45
C GLY A 127 17.43 27.48 4.02
N GLY A 128 18.49 27.34 3.22
CA GLY A 128 18.39 26.81 1.86
C GLY A 128 17.94 25.33 1.84
N VAL A 129 18.48 24.51 2.74
CA VAL A 129 18.11 23.10 2.87
C VAL A 129 16.66 22.95 3.33
N MET A 130 16.22 23.78 4.29
CA MET A 130 14.82 23.78 4.75
C MET A 130 13.83 24.10 3.63
N THR A 131 14.16 25.08 2.79
CA THR A 131 13.32 25.45 1.64
C THR A 131 13.25 24.31 0.62
N ASP A 132 14.36 23.64 0.32
CA ASP A 132 14.37 22.48 -0.58
C ASP A 132 13.56 21.31 -0.01
N LEU A 133 13.71 20.98 1.27
CA LEU A 133 12.93 19.94 1.94
C LEU A 133 11.42 20.21 1.87
N GLN A 134 10.99 21.45 2.09
CA GLN A 134 9.57 21.82 1.98
C GLN A 134 9.05 21.62 0.54
N SER A 135 9.86 21.94 -0.47
CA SER A 135 9.48 21.71 -1.87
C SER A 135 9.33 20.23 -2.23
N ARG A 136 9.95 19.34 -1.45
CA ARG A 136 9.95 17.88 -1.61
C ARG A 136 8.94 17.16 -0.72
N ARG A 137 7.94 17.81 -0.23
CA ARG A 137 6.92 17.26 0.70
C ARG A 137 7.53 16.66 1.98
N ALA A 138 8.76 17.03 2.33
CA ALA A 138 9.39 16.53 3.54
C ALA A 138 8.76 17.16 4.79
N VAL A 139 8.60 16.35 5.83
CA VAL A 139 8.12 16.78 7.14
C VAL A 139 9.28 16.81 8.12
N VAL A 140 9.69 18.01 8.55
CA VAL A 140 10.78 18.17 9.52
C VAL A 140 10.29 17.74 10.90
N MET A 141 10.99 16.79 11.49
CA MET A 141 10.68 16.21 12.81
C MET A 141 11.46 16.87 13.95
N GLY A 142 12.62 17.42 13.64
CA GLY A 142 13.47 18.09 14.63
C GLY A 142 14.75 18.61 14.04
N MET A 143 15.42 19.45 14.82
CA MET A 143 16.74 20.01 14.49
C MET A 143 17.59 20.06 15.75
N ASP A 144 18.82 19.57 15.63
CA ASP A 144 19.81 19.59 16.70
C ASP A 144 21.03 20.43 16.26
N SER A 145 21.64 21.20 17.17
CA SER A 145 22.85 21.94 16.89
C SER A 145 24.07 21.20 17.39
N GLU A 146 25.04 20.98 16.51
CA GLU A 146 26.32 20.35 16.84
C GLU A 146 27.50 21.25 16.41
N GLY A 147 27.96 22.08 17.32
CA GLY A 147 29.00 23.06 17.04
C GLY A 147 28.58 24.09 16.00
N MET A 148 29.26 24.11 14.84
CA MET A 148 28.92 24.99 13.71
C MET A 148 27.96 24.39 12.72
N ASN A 149 27.52 23.14 12.95
CA ASN A 149 26.58 22.43 12.10
C ASN A 149 25.21 22.31 12.77
N THR A 150 24.20 22.17 11.92
CA THR A 150 22.85 21.79 12.31
C THR A 150 22.53 20.41 11.72
N ILE A 151 21.97 19.54 12.53
CA ILE A 151 21.46 18.23 12.12
C ILE A 151 19.95 18.37 11.96
N ILE A 152 19.45 18.19 10.74
CA ILE A 152 18.02 18.26 10.42
C ILE A 152 17.52 16.83 10.29
N LYS A 153 16.50 16.47 11.07
CA LYS A 153 15.80 15.18 10.99
C LYS A 153 14.44 15.37 10.34
N ALA A 154 14.17 14.65 9.26
CA ALA A 154 12.91 14.79 8.53
C ALA A 154 12.43 13.43 7.99
N LYS A 155 11.13 13.35 7.67
CA LYS A 155 10.55 12.29 6.87
C LYS A 155 10.35 12.78 5.45
N ILE A 156 10.73 11.98 4.46
CA ILE A 156 10.64 12.33 3.04
C ILE A 156 10.14 11.16 2.21
N PRO A 157 9.17 11.36 1.27
CA PRO A 157 8.79 10.33 0.32
C PRO A 157 9.96 9.96 -0.60
N LEU A 158 10.17 8.67 -0.86
CA LEU A 158 11.25 8.20 -1.74
C LEU A 158 11.20 8.84 -3.13
N ALA A 159 10.01 9.04 -3.68
CA ALA A 159 9.83 9.69 -4.98
C ALA A 159 10.45 11.09 -5.06
N GLU A 160 10.47 11.84 -3.96
CA GLU A 160 11.02 13.20 -3.87
C GLU A 160 12.53 13.22 -3.66
N THR A 161 13.17 12.08 -3.45
CA THR A 161 14.62 11.99 -3.25
C THR A 161 15.41 11.90 -4.55
N TYR A 162 14.70 11.87 -5.71
CA TYR A 162 15.38 11.84 -7.01
C TYR A 162 16.33 13.04 -7.16
N ARG A 163 17.60 12.73 -7.46
CA ARG A 163 18.71 13.72 -7.54
C ARG A 163 18.90 14.59 -6.30
N TYR A 164 18.47 14.13 -5.12
CA TYR A 164 18.59 14.90 -3.89
C TYR A 164 20.06 15.22 -3.54
N SER A 165 20.97 14.27 -3.71
CA SER A 165 22.41 14.48 -3.48
C SER A 165 22.98 15.64 -4.31
N THR A 166 22.56 15.74 -5.57
CA THR A 166 23.00 16.83 -6.47
C THR A 166 22.42 18.17 -6.02
N ALA A 167 21.14 18.22 -5.66
CA ALA A 167 20.48 19.43 -5.18
C ALA A 167 21.11 19.91 -3.87
N LEU A 168 21.28 19.02 -2.90
CA LEU A 168 21.90 19.32 -1.61
C LEU A 168 23.33 19.85 -1.78
N SER A 169 24.11 19.20 -2.64
CA SER A 169 25.48 19.63 -2.96
C SER A 169 25.51 21.03 -3.58
N SER A 170 24.58 21.34 -4.47
CA SER A 170 24.45 22.65 -5.10
C SER A 170 24.11 23.74 -4.08
N ILE A 171 23.14 23.49 -3.20
CA ILE A 171 22.68 24.43 -2.16
C ILE A 171 23.78 24.71 -1.14
N THR A 172 24.58 23.69 -0.80
CA THR A 172 25.54 23.74 0.30
C THR A 172 26.98 23.81 -0.16
N SER A 173 27.23 23.92 -1.47
CA SER A 173 28.59 23.87 -2.06
C SER A 173 29.37 22.62 -1.62
N GLY A 174 28.66 21.47 -1.55
CA GLY A 174 29.24 20.19 -1.16
C GLY A 174 29.54 20.02 0.33
N ARG A 175 29.11 20.96 1.18
CA ARG A 175 29.43 20.97 2.63
C ARG A 175 28.43 20.22 3.50
N ALA A 176 27.33 19.73 2.94
CA ALA A 176 26.34 18.92 3.66
C ALA A 176 26.47 17.44 3.30
N VAL A 177 26.13 16.60 4.27
CA VAL A 177 26.00 15.15 4.10
C VAL A 177 24.62 14.72 4.60
N PHE A 178 24.12 13.61 4.06
CA PHE A 178 22.85 13.03 4.53
C PHE A 178 22.91 11.51 4.58
N ALA A 179 22.08 10.94 5.45
CA ALA A 179 21.79 9.53 5.52
C ALA A 179 20.29 9.33 5.43
N MET A 180 19.86 8.19 4.85
CA MET A 180 18.45 7.83 4.73
C MET A 180 18.23 6.40 5.16
N GLN A 181 17.12 6.15 5.86
CA GLN A 181 16.68 4.83 6.26
C GLN A 181 15.16 4.71 5.98
N PHE A 182 14.75 3.53 5.48
CA PHE A 182 13.31 3.25 5.32
C PHE A 182 12.61 3.34 6.68
N SER A 183 11.50 4.06 6.71
CA SER A 183 10.67 4.23 7.91
C SER A 183 9.39 3.41 7.80
N GLU A 184 8.49 3.79 6.90
CA GLU A 184 7.18 3.18 6.79
C GLU A 184 6.56 3.43 5.40
N TYR A 185 5.37 2.85 5.17
CA TYR A 185 4.54 3.19 4.03
C TYR A 185 3.40 4.10 4.48
N GLU A 186 3.17 5.21 3.76
CA GLU A 186 2.06 6.11 3.99
C GLU A 186 1.21 6.27 2.72
N ALA A 187 -0.07 6.60 2.90
CA ALA A 187 -0.94 6.87 1.77
C ALA A 187 -0.53 8.16 1.06
N VAL A 188 -0.42 8.10 -0.27
CA VAL A 188 -0.14 9.31 -1.06
C VAL A 188 -1.29 10.31 -0.94
N PRO A 189 -1.03 11.62 -1.05
CA PRO A 189 -2.08 12.64 -1.17
C PRO A 189 -3.03 12.36 -2.34
N SER A 190 -4.28 12.76 -2.21
CA SER A 190 -5.34 12.45 -3.19
C SER A 190 -5.06 12.99 -4.60
N ASP A 191 -4.40 14.14 -4.71
CA ASP A 191 -3.97 14.73 -5.97
C ASP A 191 -2.85 13.91 -6.65
N VAL A 192 -1.90 13.39 -5.86
CA VAL A 192 -0.83 12.49 -6.34
C VAL A 192 -1.43 11.15 -6.77
N GLN A 193 -2.35 10.58 -5.96
CA GLN A 193 -3.05 9.34 -6.33
C GLN A 193 -3.78 9.48 -7.66
N SER A 194 -4.50 10.57 -7.86
CA SER A 194 -5.24 10.83 -9.10
C SER A 194 -4.32 10.92 -10.33
N LYS A 195 -3.14 11.51 -10.18
CA LYS A 195 -2.13 11.58 -11.25
C LYS A 195 -1.56 10.20 -11.57
N LEU A 196 -1.23 9.40 -10.54
CA LEU A 196 -0.69 8.06 -10.72
C LEU A 196 -1.70 7.12 -11.40
N LEU A 197 -2.98 7.19 -11.02
CA LEU A 197 -4.04 6.41 -11.65
C LEU A 197 -4.21 6.76 -13.14
N LYS A 198 -4.24 8.05 -13.48
CA LYS A 198 -4.32 8.49 -14.88
C LYS A 198 -3.12 8.04 -15.72
N ALA A 199 -1.91 8.19 -15.16
CA ALA A 199 -0.69 7.75 -15.85
C ALA A 199 -0.71 6.24 -16.14
N TYR A 200 -1.20 5.43 -15.18
CA TYR A 200 -1.33 4.00 -15.39
C TYR A 200 -2.40 3.64 -16.45
N GLU A 201 -3.55 4.33 -16.43
CA GLU A 201 -4.59 4.13 -17.44
C GLU A 201 -4.13 4.49 -18.86
N GLU A 202 -3.28 5.51 -19.00
CA GLU A 202 -2.69 5.90 -20.28
C GLU A 202 -1.70 4.82 -20.77
N GLN A 203 -0.83 4.33 -19.90
CA GLN A 203 0.14 3.27 -20.25
C GLN A 203 -0.54 1.96 -20.67
N THR A 204 -1.61 1.55 -19.97
CA THR A 204 -2.34 0.32 -20.32
C THR A 204 -3.14 0.42 -21.62
N LYS A 205 -3.50 1.62 -22.08
CA LYS A 205 -4.16 1.82 -23.38
C LYS A 205 -3.20 1.75 -24.55
N ASP A 206 -1.93 2.07 -24.32
CA ASP A 206 -0.90 2.02 -25.36
C ASP A 206 -0.36 0.59 -25.58
N GLU A 207 -0.68 -0.35 -24.66
CA GLU A 207 -0.29 -1.76 -24.75
C GLU A 207 -1.38 -2.68 -25.31
N GLU A 208 -2.61 -2.19 -25.53
CA GLU A 208 -3.73 -2.88 -26.19
C GLU A 208 -3.80 -2.51 -27.69
#